data_e09d3072857578b9b35f52d404018790
#
_entry.id   e09d3072857578b9b35f52d404018790
#
_cell.length_a   1.000
_cell.length_b   1.000
_cell.length_c   1.000
_cell.angle_alpha   90.00
_cell.angle_beta   90.00
_cell.angle_gamma   90.00
#
_symmetry.space_group_name_H-M   'P 1'
#
loop_
_entity.id
_entity.type
_entity.pdbx_description
1 polymer ?
#
loop_
_entity_poly.entity_id
_entity_poly.type
_entity_poly.pdbx_seq_one_letter_code
_entity_poly.pdbx_strand_id
1 'polypeptide(L)'
;MEQPSSIRCLKCNTTLNSVPVSPASEKSALTVGRSPSTEPHRFQARVPAPLFELEKTAPIEAPSPAAPVEEMGQLLANLLRQHGSNSTVASTSRPAWTPRKALVCAGQLHREAIARQLTQNGYHVFVARDTGQAVDRMRENQLEVVLLDPEFDLAEHGAAFVTREVNVLRPAQRRRLFFVLLSPQQRTMDAHAAFLHNVNALVNFKEVDDIFGILEHALREYNELYKEFNQALNVAAL
;
A
#
# COMPACT_ATOMS: atom_id res chain seq x y z
N MET A 1 43.12 24.96 3.84
CA MET A 1 43.45 23.64 3.29
C MET A 1 42.36 22.66 3.77
N GLU A 2 41.30 22.51 2.97
CA GLU A 2 40.20 21.57 3.27
C GLU A 2 40.53 20.22 2.62
N GLN A 3 40.53 19.17 3.43
CA GLN A 3 40.78 17.81 2.95
C GLN A 3 39.51 17.26 2.24
N PRO A 4 39.66 16.56 1.11
CA PRO A 4 38.51 15.95 0.44
C PRO A 4 37.92 14.82 1.29
N SER A 5 36.65 14.91 1.59
CA SER A 5 35.90 13.87 2.27
C SER A 5 35.57 12.74 1.30
N SER A 6 36.14 11.55 1.56
CA SER A 6 35.78 10.35 0.80
C SER A 6 34.72 9.55 1.53
N ILE A 7 33.65 9.18 0.86
CA ILE A 7 32.59 8.32 1.39
C ILE A 7 32.78 6.91 0.85
N ARG A 8 32.84 5.91 1.74
CA ARG A 8 33.04 4.50 1.40
C ARG A 8 31.72 3.75 1.52
N CYS A 9 31.33 3.04 0.48
CA CYS A 9 30.14 2.17 0.53
C CYS A 9 30.46 0.89 1.31
N LEU A 10 29.72 0.62 2.38
CA LEU A 10 29.92 -0.55 3.25
C LEU A 10 29.55 -1.89 2.57
N LYS A 11 28.82 -1.87 1.45
CA LYS A 11 28.33 -3.07 0.78
C LYS A 11 29.19 -3.54 -0.38
N CYS A 12 29.86 -2.62 -1.07
CA CYS A 12 30.71 -2.96 -2.25
C CYS A 12 32.14 -2.44 -2.12
N ASN A 13 32.50 -1.80 -1.02
CA ASN A 13 33.82 -1.26 -0.70
C ASN A 13 34.37 -0.22 -1.71
N THR A 14 33.50 0.35 -2.55
CA THR A 14 33.87 1.37 -3.52
C THR A 14 33.92 2.75 -2.89
N THR A 15 34.99 3.49 -3.10
CA THR A 15 35.17 4.89 -2.64
C THR A 15 34.70 5.86 -3.72
N LEU A 16 33.81 6.77 -3.36
CA LEU A 16 33.40 7.90 -4.20
C LEU A 16 34.18 9.13 -3.74
N ASN A 17 35.04 9.66 -4.62
CA ASN A 17 35.73 10.92 -4.40
C ASN A 17 34.86 12.07 -4.95
N SER A 18 34.51 13.03 -4.09
CA SER A 18 33.86 14.25 -4.56
C SER A 18 34.88 15.14 -5.28
N VAL A 19 34.66 15.40 -6.56
CA VAL A 19 35.43 16.40 -7.30
C VAL A 19 34.84 17.77 -6.97
N PRO A 20 35.64 18.78 -6.56
CA PRO A 20 35.15 20.11 -6.30
C PRO A 20 34.71 20.76 -7.62
N VAL A 21 33.48 21.23 -7.67
CA VAL A 21 32.96 22.05 -8.77
C VAL A 21 33.47 23.46 -8.56
N SER A 22 34.37 23.93 -9.41
CA SER A 22 34.77 25.34 -9.48
C SER A 22 33.70 26.17 -10.19
N PRO A 23 33.38 27.37 -9.71
CA PRO A 23 32.44 28.25 -10.38
C PRO A 23 33.05 28.90 -11.63
N ALA A 24 32.17 29.13 -12.58
CA ALA A 24 32.29 29.65 -13.89
C ALA A 24 33.26 30.83 -14.09
N SER A 25 33.94 30.83 -15.24
CA SER A 25 34.35 32.04 -15.93
C SER A 25 33.98 31.95 -17.40
N GLU A 26 33.48 33.05 -17.89
CA GLU A 26 32.91 33.36 -19.21
C GLU A 26 33.90 33.36 -20.38
N LYS A 27 33.32 33.12 -21.53
CA LYS A 27 33.67 33.63 -22.90
C LYS A 27 34.94 33.13 -23.56
N SER A 28 34.78 32.40 -24.67
CA SER A 28 35.18 32.87 -26.05
C SER A 28 34.96 31.78 -27.09
N ALA A 29 34.18 32.15 -28.10
CA ALA A 29 34.37 32.01 -29.55
C ALA A 29 34.87 30.71 -30.18
N LEU A 30 33.98 30.14 -31.00
CA LEU A 30 34.16 29.58 -32.35
C LEU A 30 35.54 29.04 -32.74
N THR A 31 35.61 27.72 -32.93
CA THR A 31 36.37 27.18 -34.08
C THR A 31 35.75 25.83 -34.49
N VAL A 32 35.37 25.77 -35.75
CA VAL A 32 34.86 24.59 -36.46
C VAL A 32 36.00 23.56 -36.58
N GLY A 33 35.83 22.37 -36.00
CA GLY A 33 36.78 21.28 -36.10
C GLY A 33 36.01 19.96 -36.20
N ARG A 34 36.15 19.33 -37.32
CA ARG A 34 35.74 18.05 -37.84
C ARG A 34 35.59 16.96 -36.78
N SER A 35 34.43 16.30 -36.78
CA SER A 35 34.05 15.13 -35.99
C SER A 35 34.86 13.88 -36.39
N PRO A 36 35.31 13.08 -35.48
CA PRO A 36 35.46 11.65 -35.71
C PRO A 36 34.11 10.97 -35.37
N SER A 37 33.65 10.17 -36.32
CA SER A 37 32.50 9.30 -36.20
C SER A 37 32.71 8.32 -35.04
N THR A 38 31.99 8.50 -33.97
CA THR A 38 31.88 7.51 -32.91
C THR A 38 30.59 6.73 -33.14
N GLU A 39 30.71 5.50 -33.61
CA GLU A 39 29.61 4.56 -33.70
C GLU A 39 28.95 4.42 -32.32
N PRO A 40 27.62 4.42 -32.23
CA PRO A 40 26.95 4.17 -30.98
C PRO A 40 27.16 2.71 -30.60
N HIS A 41 27.93 2.47 -29.56
CA HIS A 41 27.95 1.16 -28.89
C HIS A 41 26.54 0.80 -28.46
N ARG A 42 25.91 -0.06 -29.24
CA ARG A 42 24.65 -0.70 -28.94
C ARG A 42 24.88 -1.59 -27.71
N PHE A 43 24.49 -1.11 -26.56
CA PHE A 43 24.35 -1.95 -25.37
C PHE A 43 23.30 -3.02 -25.68
N GLN A 44 23.75 -4.19 -26.08
CA GLN A 44 22.93 -5.39 -26.08
C GLN A 44 22.83 -5.83 -24.62
N ALA A 45 21.74 -5.44 -23.95
CA ALA A 45 21.35 -6.06 -22.70
C ALA A 45 21.17 -7.56 -22.98
N ARG A 46 22.12 -8.38 -22.53
CA ARG A 46 21.94 -9.85 -22.48
C ARG A 46 20.80 -10.08 -21.45
N VAL A 47 19.61 -10.30 -21.97
CA VAL A 47 18.53 -10.86 -21.19
C VAL A 47 18.98 -12.28 -20.79
N PRO A 48 19.10 -12.60 -19.50
CA PRO A 48 19.41 -13.97 -19.11
C PRO A 48 18.30 -14.87 -19.66
N ALA A 49 18.68 -15.94 -20.32
CA ALA A 49 17.72 -16.93 -20.79
C ALA A 49 16.89 -17.46 -19.62
N PRO A 50 15.58 -17.67 -19.81
CA PRO A 50 14.75 -18.21 -18.74
C PRO A 50 15.28 -19.58 -18.33
N LEU A 51 15.48 -19.77 -17.03
CA LEU A 51 16.02 -20.98 -16.39
C LEU A 51 15.03 -22.15 -16.40
N PHE A 52 13.98 -22.09 -17.21
CA PHE A 52 13.03 -23.18 -17.39
C PHE A 52 13.29 -23.84 -18.74
N GLU A 53 14.07 -24.90 -18.75
CA GLU A 53 13.99 -25.89 -19.81
C GLU A 53 12.60 -26.51 -19.73
N LEU A 54 11.75 -26.22 -20.71
CA LEU A 54 10.52 -27.00 -20.93
C LEU A 54 11.01 -28.43 -21.27
N GLU A 55 10.89 -29.32 -20.29
CA GLU A 55 10.97 -30.75 -20.57
C GLU A 55 10.04 -31.03 -21.76
N LYS A 56 10.61 -31.58 -22.82
CA LYS A 56 9.85 -32.07 -23.95
C LYS A 56 8.90 -33.14 -23.44
N THR A 57 7.65 -32.69 -23.14
CA THR A 57 6.57 -33.60 -22.80
C THR A 57 6.39 -34.51 -23.99
N ALA A 58 6.58 -35.83 -23.77
CA ALA A 58 6.25 -36.84 -24.73
C ALA A 58 4.82 -36.63 -25.24
N PRO A 59 4.52 -36.99 -26.50
CA PRO A 59 3.14 -36.83 -27.00
C PRO A 59 2.19 -37.58 -26.09
N ILE A 60 1.31 -36.84 -25.44
CA ILE A 60 0.20 -37.42 -24.69
C ILE A 60 -0.71 -38.04 -25.74
N GLU A 61 -0.77 -39.36 -25.79
CA GLU A 61 -1.81 -40.05 -26.54
C GLU A 61 -3.16 -39.51 -26.11
N ALA A 62 -3.90 -39.03 -27.10
CA ALA A 62 -5.24 -38.49 -26.88
C ALA A 62 -6.09 -39.55 -26.18
N PRO A 63 -6.70 -39.26 -25.01
CA PRO A 63 -7.61 -40.18 -24.41
C PRO A 63 -8.82 -40.38 -25.35
N SER A 64 -9.14 -41.64 -25.58
CA SER A 64 -10.31 -42.11 -26.35
C SER A 64 -11.57 -41.35 -25.93
N PRO A 65 -12.41 -40.89 -26.88
CA PRO A 65 -13.60 -40.12 -26.57
C PRO A 65 -14.72 -41.04 -26.14
N ALA A 66 -14.90 -41.27 -24.86
CA ALA A 66 -16.13 -41.81 -24.28
C ALA A 66 -16.16 -41.79 -22.76
N ALA A 67 -16.22 -40.60 -22.18
CA ALA A 67 -16.95 -40.44 -20.94
C ALA A 67 -18.01 -39.37 -21.19
N PRO A 68 -19.29 -39.60 -20.83
CA PRO A 68 -20.35 -38.72 -21.24
C PRO A 68 -20.18 -37.35 -20.58
N VAL A 69 -20.04 -36.34 -21.44
CA VAL A 69 -19.98 -34.91 -21.06
C VAL A 69 -21.17 -34.53 -20.17
N GLU A 70 -22.27 -35.30 -20.25
CA GLU A 70 -23.45 -35.18 -19.44
C GLU A 70 -23.22 -35.53 -17.95
N GLU A 71 -22.41 -36.54 -17.64
CA GLU A 71 -22.11 -36.92 -16.23
C GLU A 71 -21.25 -35.85 -15.54
N MET A 72 -20.28 -35.30 -16.24
CA MET A 72 -19.45 -34.21 -15.71
C MET A 72 -20.27 -32.92 -15.53
N GLY A 73 -21.17 -32.65 -16.44
CA GLY A 73 -22.15 -31.55 -16.35
C GLY A 73 -23.10 -31.72 -15.16
N GLN A 74 -23.55 -32.95 -14.89
CA GLN A 74 -24.40 -33.25 -13.74
C GLN A 74 -23.65 -33.20 -12.42
N LEU A 75 -22.41 -33.63 -12.36
CA LEU A 75 -21.54 -33.50 -11.16
C LEU A 75 -21.23 -32.04 -10.85
N LEU A 76 -20.91 -31.24 -11.86
CA LEU A 76 -20.72 -29.79 -11.70
C LEU A 76 -22.02 -29.10 -11.26
N ALA A 77 -23.16 -29.45 -11.87
CA ALA A 77 -24.46 -28.91 -11.48
C ALA A 77 -24.88 -29.32 -10.07
N ASN A 78 -24.52 -30.52 -9.61
CA ASN A 78 -24.77 -30.98 -8.26
C ASN A 78 -23.81 -30.30 -7.24
N LEU A 79 -22.55 -30.14 -7.58
CA LEU A 79 -21.58 -29.38 -6.77
C LEU A 79 -22.04 -27.90 -6.64
N LEU A 80 -22.47 -27.28 -7.73
CA LEU A 80 -23.01 -25.92 -7.70
C LEU A 80 -24.31 -25.82 -6.89
N ARG A 81 -25.17 -26.84 -6.94
CA ARG A 81 -26.37 -26.88 -6.10
C ARG A 81 -26.07 -27.14 -4.64
N GLN A 82 -25.12 -28.02 -4.32
CA GLN A 82 -24.69 -28.26 -2.92
C GLN A 82 -24.00 -27.05 -2.32
N HIS A 83 -23.26 -26.27 -3.11
CA HIS A 83 -22.66 -25.00 -2.66
C HIS A 83 -23.63 -23.82 -2.78
N GLY A 84 -24.62 -23.89 -3.65
CA GLY A 84 -25.62 -22.85 -3.86
C GLY A 84 -26.80 -22.87 -2.88
N SER A 85 -27.08 -23.99 -2.22
CA SER A 85 -28.20 -24.07 -1.26
C SER A 85 -27.86 -23.57 0.15
N ASN A 86 -26.59 -23.28 0.45
CA ASN A 86 -26.18 -22.56 1.67
C ASN A 86 -25.75 -21.11 1.40
N SER A 87 -25.86 -20.64 0.17
CA SER A 87 -25.79 -19.21 -0.13
C SER A 87 -27.18 -18.58 0.06
N THR A 88 -27.64 -18.47 1.30
CA THR A 88 -28.20 -17.19 1.69
C THR A 88 -27.19 -16.19 1.18
N VAL A 89 -27.59 -15.33 0.24
CA VAL A 89 -26.86 -14.14 -0.17
C VAL A 89 -26.63 -13.37 1.13
N ALA A 90 -25.57 -13.76 1.85
CA ALA A 90 -25.10 -13.00 2.99
C ALA A 90 -24.76 -11.65 2.39
N SER A 91 -25.65 -10.68 2.67
CA SER A 91 -25.46 -9.31 2.25
C SER A 91 -23.99 -9.01 2.57
N THR A 92 -23.20 -8.74 1.54
CA THR A 92 -21.81 -8.28 1.66
C THR A 92 -21.75 -6.94 2.37
N SER A 93 -22.92 -6.40 2.75
CA SER A 93 -23.09 -5.21 3.56
C SER A 93 -22.88 -5.58 5.04
N ARG A 94 -21.99 -4.84 5.68
CA ARG A 94 -21.76 -4.88 7.11
C ARG A 94 -23.07 -4.65 7.86
N PRO A 95 -23.38 -5.38 8.96
CA PRO A 95 -24.51 -5.06 9.81
C PRO A 95 -24.38 -3.62 10.33
N ALA A 96 -25.40 -2.80 10.15
CA ALA A 96 -25.40 -1.38 10.50
C ALA A 96 -25.10 -1.10 11.99
N TRP A 97 -25.27 -2.11 12.86
CA TRP A 97 -25.04 -2.02 14.31
C TRP A 97 -23.63 -2.40 14.76
N THR A 98 -22.75 -2.84 13.84
CA THR A 98 -21.37 -3.18 14.19
C THR A 98 -20.49 -1.94 14.03
N PRO A 99 -19.98 -1.32 15.13
CA PRO A 99 -19.14 -0.13 15.05
C PRO A 99 -17.81 -0.45 14.35
N ARG A 100 -17.35 0.44 13.48
CA ARG A 100 -16.02 0.34 12.90
C ARG A 100 -14.96 0.60 13.97
N LYS A 101 -13.89 -0.19 13.97
CA LYS A 101 -12.79 -0.04 14.91
C LYS A 101 -11.72 0.86 14.32
N ALA A 102 -11.47 1.99 14.96
CA ALA A 102 -10.47 2.96 14.56
C ALA A 102 -9.36 3.09 15.61
N LEU A 103 -8.12 3.18 15.16
CA LEU A 103 -6.96 3.53 15.99
C LEU A 103 -6.49 4.93 15.63
N VAL A 104 -6.34 5.78 16.64
CA VAL A 104 -5.85 7.15 16.51
C VAL A 104 -4.45 7.24 17.11
N CYS A 105 -3.46 7.43 16.26
CA CYS A 105 -2.05 7.66 16.59
C CYS A 105 -1.71 9.10 16.20
N ALA A 106 -2.13 10.07 17.03
CA ALA A 106 -1.93 11.50 16.76
C ALA A 106 -1.32 12.22 17.95
N GLY A 107 -0.69 13.35 17.66
CA GLY A 107 -0.19 14.26 18.68
C GLY A 107 -1.31 14.76 19.60
N GLN A 108 -0.93 15.23 20.79
CA GLN A 108 -1.90 15.60 21.84
C GLN A 108 -2.92 16.64 21.37
N LEU A 109 -2.52 17.53 20.46
CA LEU A 109 -3.37 18.62 19.98
C LEU A 109 -4.62 18.14 19.22
N HIS A 110 -4.46 17.14 18.35
CA HIS A 110 -5.52 16.68 17.44
C HIS A 110 -6.18 15.37 17.91
N ARG A 111 -5.49 14.61 18.73
CA ARG A 111 -5.89 13.28 19.19
C ARG A 111 -7.29 13.22 19.77
N GLU A 112 -7.57 14.12 20.72
CA GLU A 112 -8.86 14.13 21.42
C GLU A 112 -10.00 14.61 20.52
N ALA A 113 -9.75 15.59 19.66
CA ALA A 113 -10.72 16.09 18.72
C ALA A 113 -11.14 15.01 17.71
N ILE A 114 -10.18 14.32 17.12
CA ILE A 114 -10.40 13.20 16.19
C ILE A 114 -11.16 12.07 16.89
N ALA A 115 -10.69 11.66 18.07
CA ALA A 115 -11.31 10.56 18.82
C ALA A 115 -12.77 10.88 19.18
N ARG A 116 -13.06 12.10 19.60
CA ARG A 116 -14.41 12.55 19.93
C ARG A 116 -15.32 12.49 18.70
N GLN A 117 -14.90 13.07 17.58
CA GLN A 117 -15.69 13.07 16.34
C GLN A 117 -16.03 11.65 15.88
N LEU A 118 -15.04 10.77 15.83
CA LEU A 118 -15.25 9.40 15.40
C LEU A 118 -16.18 8.64 16.36
N THR A 119 -16.01 8.82 17.68
CA THR A 119 -16.85 8.17 18.68
C THR A 119 -18.31 8.66 18.58
N GLN A 120 -18.53 9.96 18.40
CA GLN A 120 -19.87 10.54 18.22
C GLN A 120 -20.59 10.00 16.98
N ASN A 121 -19.83 9.60 15.97
CA ASN A 121 -20.35 9.04 14.73
C ASN A 121 -20.30 7.49 14.68
N GLY A 122 -20.26 6.85 15.85
CA GLY A 122 -20.45 5.41 15.97
C GLY A 122 -19.22 4.54 15.71
N TYR A 123 -18.01 5.12 15.71
CA TYR A 123 -16.78 4.35 15.69
C TYR A 123 -16.40 3.87 17.09
N HIS A 124 -15.85 2.68 17.17
CA HIS A 124 -15.14 2.21 18.36
C HIS A 124 -13.69 2.65 18.28
N VAL A 125 -13.33 3.70 19.00
CA VAL A 125 -12.04 4.37 18.87
C VAL A 125 -11.06 3.92 19.94
N PHE A 126 -9.91 3.44 19.52
CA PHE A 126 -8.74 3.24 20.35
C PHE A 126 -7.80 4.44 20.17
N VAL A 127 -7.28 4.95 21.27
CA VAL A 127 -6.35 6.06 21.25
C VAL A 127 -5.01 5.55 21.75
N ALA A 128 -3.96 5.65 20.94
CA ALA A 128 -2.60 5.35 21.34
C ALA A 128 -1.89 6.64 21.80
N ARG A 129 -1.17 6.57 22.91
CA ARG A 129 -0.36 7.66 23.43
C ARG A 129 1.11 7.50 23.08
N ASP A 130 1.54 6.28 22.90
CA ASP A 130 2.91 5.88 22.59
C ASP A 130 2.92 4.73 21.57
N THR A 131 4.08 4.44 21.03
CA THR A 131 4.33 3.41 20.02
C THR A 131 3.95 2.02 20.52
N GLY A 132 4.24 1.70 21.79
CA GLY A 132 3.93 0.39 22.36
C GLY A 132 2.42 0.14 22.34
N GLN A 133 1.61 1.09 22.85
CA GLN A 133 0.16 0.99 22.83
C GLN A 133 -0.39 0.88 21.41
N ALA A 134 0.17 1.63 20.44
CA ALA A 134 -0.27 1.56 19.06
C ALA A 134 -0.09 0.15 18.49
N VAL A 135 1.09 -0.42 18.65
CA VAL A 135 1.44 -1.76 18.15
C VAL A 135 0.61 -2.83 18.84
N ASP A 136 0.44 -2.76 20.16
CA ASP A 136 -0.39 -3.71 20.91
C ASP A 136 -1.84 -3.68 20.43
N ARG A 137 -2.42 -2.50 20.23
CA ARG A 137 -3.78 -2.35 19.69
C ARG A 137 -3.92 -2.90 18.27
N MET A 138 -2.90 -2.73 17.43
CA MET A 138 -2.89 -3.30 16.08
C MET A 138 -2.84 -4.83 16.08
N ARG A 139 -2.18 -5.44 17.06
CA ARG A 139 -2.07 -6.90 17.19
C ARG A 139 -3.28 -7.54 17.84
N GLU A 140 -3.84 -6.91 18.85
CA GLU A 140 -4.98 -7.43 19.62
C GLU A 140 -6.32 -7.26 18.90
N ASN A 141 -6.45 -6.22 18.10
CA ASN A 141 -7.73 -5.83 17.52
C ASN A 141 -7.72 -5.95 16.00
N GLN A 142 -8.85 -6.39 15.45
CA GLN A 142 -9.11 -6.25 14.02
C GLN A 142 -9.51 -4.81 13.73
N LEU A 143 -8.52 -3.96 13.53
CA LEU A 143 -8.74 -2.56 13.19
C LEU A 143 -9.15 -2.43 11.73
N GLU A 144 -10.03 -1.49 11.45
CA GLU A 144 -10.51 -1.18 10.10
C GLU A 144 -9.98 0.17 9.62
N VAL A 145 -9.68 1.07 10.56
CA VAL A 145 -9.13 2.39 10.26
C VAL A 145 -7.94 2.66 11.18
N VAL A 146 -6.86 3.16 10.62
CA VAL A 146 -5.72 3.71 11.38
C VAL A 146 -5.46 5.12 10.91
N LEU A 147 -5.49 6.08 11.83
CA LEU A 147 -5.10 7.48 11.57
C LEU A 147 -3.74 7.72 12.21
N LEU A 148 -2.80 8.17 11.42
CA LEU A 148 -1.42 8.39 11.83
C LEU A 148 -1.00 9.83 11.59
N ASP A 149 -0.47 10.45 12.65
CA ASP A 149 0.23 11.72 12.59
C ASP A 149 1.72 11.44 12.35
N PRO A 150 2.39 12.10 11.40
CA PRO A 150 3.83 11.97 11.21
C PRO A 150 4.66 12.29 12.46
N GLU A 151 4.13 13.15 13.34
CA GLU A 151 4.79 13.55 14.58
C GLU A 151 4.38 12.68 15.79
N PHE A 152 3.65 11.58 15.56
CA PHE A 152 3.29 10.65 16.61
C PHE A 152 4.52 10.01 17.24
N ASP A 153 4.68 10.20 18.56
CA ASP A 153 5.76 9.62 19.38
C ASP A 153 7.15 9.76 18.74
N LEU A 154 7.56 10.99 18.52
CA LEU A 154 8.86 11.31 17.88
C LEU A 154 10.06 10.69 18.62
N ALA A 155 9.98 10.54 19.94
CA ALA A 155 11.05 9.97 20.74
C ALA A 155 11.37 8.52 20.37
N GLU A 156 10.34 7.75 20.09
CA GLU A 156 10.43 6.32 19.74
C GLU A 156 10.22 6.06 18.24
N HIS A 157 10.27 7.11 17.40
CA HIS A 157 9.99 7.01 15.97
C HIS A 157 8.64 6.35 15.66
N GLY A 158 7.60 6.64 16.44
CA GLY A 158 6.32 5.95 16.46
C GLY A 158 5.63 5.91 15.12
N ALA A 159 5.65 7.00 14.36
CA ALA A 159 5.06 7.02 13.03
C ALA A 159 5.71 6.00 12.07
N ALA A 160 7.03 5.84 12.13
CA ALA A 160 7.75 4.87 11.32
C ALA A 160 7.43 3.43 11.74
N PHE A 161 7.31 3.17 13.05
CA PHE A 161 6.91 1.86 13.58
C PHE A 161 5.48 1.48 13.16
N VAL A 162 4.51 2.36 13.33
CA VAL A 162 3.11 2.11 12.91
C VAL A 162 3.05 1.86 11.41
N THR A 163 3.73 2.67 10.60
CA THR A 163 3.79 2.48 9.15
C THR A 163 4.40 1.12 8.79
N ARG A 164 5.45 0.71 9.48
CA ARG A 164 6.08 -0.60 9.28
C ARG A 164 5.12 -1.73 9.62
N GLU A 165 4.43 -1.68 10.76
CA GLU A 165 3.45 -2.69 11.16
C GLU A 165 2.32 -2.82 10.12
N VAL A 166 1.81 -1.70 9.59
CA VAL A 166 0.82 -1.71 8.50
C VAL A 166 1.37 -2.36 7.23
N ASN A 167 2.63 -2.08 6.89
CA ASN A 167 3.24 -2.56 5.65
C ASN A 167 3.62 -4.05 5.68
N VAL A 168 3.81 -4.64 6.87
CA VAL A 168 4.08 -6.08 7.01
C VAL A 168 2.81 -6.92 7.13
N LEU A 169 1.63 -6.31 7.16
CA LEU A 169 0.36 -7.03 7.16
C LEU A 169 0.23 -7.91 5.91
N ARG A 170 -0.33 -9.10 6.10
CA ARG A 170 -0.66 -9.97 4.96
C ARG A 170 -1.63 -9.24 4.00
N PRO A 171 -1.57 -9.47 2.69
CA PRO A 171 -2.41 -8.78 1.72
C PRO A 171 -3.91 -8.82 2.05
N ALA A 172 -4.41 -9.94 2.60
CA ALA A 172 -5.79 -10.06 3.02
C ALA A 172 -6.14 -9.13 4.20
N GLN A 173 -5.24 -8.96 5.15
CA GLN A 173 -5.41 -8.06 6.29
C GLN A 173 -5.23 -6.60 5.86
N ARG A 174 -4.22 -6.31 5.02
CA ARG A 174 -3.95 -4.94 4.53
C ARG A 174 -5.14 -4.36 3.76
N ARG A 175 -5.85 -5.17 2.97
CA ARG A 175 -7.08 -4.77 2.28
C ARG A 175 -8.27 -4.51 3.22
N ARG A 176 -8.19 -4.97 4.44
CA ARG A 176 -9.22 -4.74 5.47
C ARG A 176 -8.85 -3.63 6.45
N LEU A 177 -7.82 -2.86 6.12
CA LEU A 177 -7.35 -1.75 6.91
C LEU A 177 -7.27 -0.51 6.04
N PHE A 178 -8.03 0.51 6.39
CA PHE A 178 -7.96 1.83 5.78
C PHE A 178 -6.95 2.68 6.55
N PHE A 179 -5.81 2.95 5.93
CA PHE A 179 -4.71 3.66 6.55
C PHE A 179 -4.68 5.12 6.08
N VAL A 180 -4.82 6.04 7.02
CA VAL A 180 -4.88 7.49 6.80
C VAL A 180 -3.66 8.14 7.41
N LEU A 181 -2.99 9.00 6.65
CA LEU A 181 -1.93 9.84 7.12
C LEU A 181 -2.42 11.27 7.27
N LEU A 182 -2.23 11.86 8.44
CA LEU A 182 -2.45 13.27 8.67
C LEU A 182 -1.25 14.06 8.14
N SER A 183 -1.46 15.23 7.56
CA SER A 183 -0.36 16.01 7.00
C SER A 183 -0.61 17.51 7.14
N PRO A 184 0.41 18.29 7.53
CA PRO A 184 0.30 19.75 7.53
C PRO A 184 0.46 20.36 6.13
N GLN A 185 1.06 19.64 5.19
CA GLN A 185 1.51 20.19 3.91
C GLN A 185 0.70 19.67 2.72
N GLN A 186 0.26 18.42 2.78
CA GLN A 186 -0.43 17.75 1.68
C GLN A 186 -1.92 18.14 1.67
N ARG A 187 -2.52 18.11 0.48
CA ARG A 187 -3.96 18.30 0.34
C ARG A 187 -4.70 17.04 0.80
N THR A 188 -5.86 17.26 1.40
CA THR A 188 -6.79 16.16 1.68
C THR A 188 -7.18 15.45 0.39
N MET A 189 -7.22 14.12 0.44
CA MET A 189 -7.54 13.24 -0.69
C MET A 189 -6.57 13.37 -1.90
N ASP A 190 -5.33 13.80 -1.68
CA ASP A 190 -4.30 13.76 -2.72
C ASP A 190 -3.87 12.31 -2.98
N ALA A 191 -4.40 11.73 -4.05
CA ALA A 191 -4.16 10.34 -4.41
C ALA A 191 -2.68 10.05 -4.76
N HIS A 192 -1.99 11.03 -5.39
CA HIS A 192 -0.59 10.86 -5.74
C HIS A 192 0.30 10.84 -4.50
N ALA A 193 0.09 11.78 -3.60
CA ALA A 193 0.82 11.80 -2.33
C ALA A 193 0.47 10.59 -1.45
N ALA A 194 -0.80 10.15 -1.41
CA ALA A 194 -1.19 8.94 -0.72
C ALA A 194 -0.45 7.69 -1.25
N PHE A 195 -0.31 7.58 -2.56
CA PHE A 195 0.46 6.50 -3.19
C PHE A 195 1.94 6.54 -2.79
N LEU A 196 2.57 7.71 -2.80
CA LEU A 196 3.98 7.87 -2.40
C LEU A 196 4.23 7.48 -0.94
N HIS A 197 3.27 7.74 -0.07
CA HIS A 197 3.33 7.39 1.36
C HIS A 197 2.81 5.99 1.67
N ASN A 198 2.35 5.23 0.66
CA ASN A 198 1.74 3.90 0.82
C ASN A 198 0.56 3.89 1.81
N VAL A 199 -0.26 4.94 1.77
CA VAL A 199 -1.48 5.09 2.57
C VAL A 199 -2.72 5.10 1.68
N ASN A 200 -3.89 4.88 2.26
CA ASN A 200 -5.14 4.89 1.52
C ASN A 200 -5.68 6.31 1.30
N ALA A 201 -5.45 7.20 2.25
CA ALA A 201 -5.85 8.59 2.14
C ALA A 201 -4.91 9.51 2.92
N LEU A 202 -4.89 10.78 2.52
CA LEU A 202 -4.28 11.88 3.25
C LEU A 202 -5.35 12.83 3.75
N VAL A 203 -5.16 13.35 4.95
CA VAL A 203 -6.02 14.40 5.52
C VAL A 203 -5.14 15.54 6.02
N ASN A 204 -5.44 16.75 5.55
CA ASN A 204 -4.74 17.94 6.03
C ASN A 204 -5.20 18.30 7.44
N PHE A 205 -4.29 18.71 8.32
CA PHE A 205 -4.63 19.12 9.69
C PHE A 205 -5.66 20.24 9.75
N LYS A 206 -5.73 21.10 8.72
CA LYS A 206 -6.72 22.19 8.64
C LYS A 206 -8.15 21.69 8.49
N GLU A 207 -8.31 20.46 8.02
CA GLU A 207 -9.61 19.85 7.72
C GLU A 207 -9.95 18.71 8.70
N VAL A 208 -9.17 18.57 9.79
CA VAL A 208 -9.40 17.55 10.83
C VAL A 208 -10.77 17.73 11.51
N ASP A 209 -11.31 18.93 11.52
CA ASP A 209 -12.64 19.18 12.07
C ASP A 209 -13.77 18.53 11.28
N ASP A 210 -13.53 18.11 10.03
CA ASP A 210 -14.45 17.30 9.23
C ASP A 210 -13.91 15.89 8.95
N ILE A 211 -13.09 15.35 9.83
CA ILE A 211 -12.43 14.06 9.64
C ILE A 211 -13.43 12.92 9.37
N PHE A 212 -14.60 12.97 9.99
CA PHE A 212 -15.62 11.96 9.78
C PHE A 212 -16.19 12.01 8.36
N GLY A 213 -16.55 13.19 7.85
CA GLY A 213 -17.07 13.34 6.48
C GLY A 213 -16.06 12.90 5.42
N ILE A 214 -14.80 13.30 5.60
CA ILE A 214 -13.69 12.90 4.73
C ILE A 214 -13.50 11.37 4.75
N LEU A 215 -13.52 10.77 5.94
CA LEU A 215 -13.30 9.34 6.11
C LEU A 215 -14.44 8.51 5.49
N GLU A 216 -15.69 8.90 5.69
CA GLU A 216 -16.84 8.20 5.09
C GLU A 216 -16.85 8.32 3.56
N HIS A 217 -16.43 9.46 3.03
CA HIS A 217 -16.27 9.63 1.59
C HIS A 217 -15.17 8.70 1.05
N ALA A 218 -14.00 8.74 1.65
CA ALA A 218 -12.85 7.92 1.26
C ALA A 218 -13.13 6.41 1.39
N LEU A 219 -13.79 5.98 2.45
CA LEU A 219 -14.20 4.58 2.65
C LEU A 219 -15.25 4.13 1.61
N ARG A 220 -16.15 5.02 1.20
CA ARG A 220 -17.12 4.72 0.14
C ARG A 220 -16.43 4.46 -1.19
N GLU A 221 -15.49 5.33 -1.58
CA GLU A 221 -14.70 5.13 -2.80
C GLU A 221 -13.86 3.84 -2.74
N TYR A 222 -13.25 3.59 -1.59
CA TYR A 222 -12.48 2.37 -1.36
C TYR A 222 -13.34 1.10 -1.48
N ASN A 223 -14.53 1.11 -0.88
CA ASN A 223 -15.46 -0.02 -0.95
C ASN A 223 -15.98 -0.25 -2.37
N GLU A 224 -16.24 0.81 -3.13
CA GLU A 224 -16.65 0.67 -4.53
C GLU A 224 -15.52 0.09 -5.40
N LEU A 225 -14.27 0.52 -5.17
CA LEU A 225 -13.09 -0.04 -5.85
C LEU A 225 -12.94 -1.54 -5.61
N TYR A 226 -13.18 -2.01 -4.39
CA TYR A 226 -13.03 -3.42 -4.00
C TYR A 226 -14.32 -4.24 -4.06
N LYS A 227 -15.42 -3.69 -4.56
CA LYS A 227 -16.74 -4.30 -4.55
C LYS A 227 -16.76 -5.69 -5.17
N GLU A 228 -16.33 -5.80 -6.41
CA GLU A 228 -16.33 -7.08 -7.15
C GLU A 228 -15.41 -8.12 -6.49
N PHE A 229 -14.26 -7.65 -5.98
CA PHE A 229 -13.33 -8.50 -5.25
C PHE A 229 -13.93 -9.02 -3.93
N ASN A 230 -14.59 -8.16 -3.18
CA ASN A 230 -15.24 -8.53 -1.92
C ASN A 230 -16.41 -9.49 -2.17
N GLN A 231 -17.17 -9.28 -3.25
CA GLN A 231 -18.24 -10.19 -3.67
C GLN A 231 -17.69 -11.58 -4.03
N ALA A 232 -16.61 -11.63 -4.83
CA ALA A 232 -15.99 -12.89 -5.23
C ALA A 232 -15.45 -13.70 -4.04
N LEU A 233 -14.96 -13.03 -3.00
CA LEU A 233 -14.46 -13.65 -1.78
C LEU A 233 -15.52 -13.82 -0.68
N ASN A 234 -16.76 -13.37 -0.92
CA ASN A 234 -17.82 -13.32 0.08
C ASN A 234 -17.40 -12.62 1.38
N VAL A 235 -16.74 -11.47 1.25
CA VAL A 235 -16.21 -10.66 2.36
C VAL A 235 -16.99 -9.35 2.46
N ALA A 236 -17.38 -8.95 3.68
CA ALA A 236 -18.06 -7.68 3.90
C ALA A 236 -17.18 -6.48 3.50
N ALA A 237 -17.79 -5.38 3.08
CA ALA A 237 -17.12 -4.10 2.87
C ALA A 237 -16.57 -3.52 4.19
N LEU A 238 -15.58 -2.62 4.10
CA LEU A 238 -15.06 -1.84 5.23
C LEU A 238 -16.07 -0.82 5.73
#